data_790027e2ea7abf6cc39b3b21d29636b9
#
_entry.id   790027e2ea7abf6cc39b3b21d29636b9
#
_cell.length_a   1.000
_cell.length_b   1.000
_cell.length_c   1.000
_cell.angle_alpha   90.00
_cell.angle_beta   90.00
_cell.angle_gamma   90.00
#
_symmetry.space_group_name_H-M   'P 1'
#
loop_
_entity.id
_entity.type
_entity.pdbx_description
1 polymer ?
#
loop_
_entity_poly.entity_id
_entity_poly.type
_entity_poly.pdbx_seq_one_letter_code
_entity_poly.pdbx_strand_id
1 'polypeptide(L)'
;MASRIALVGWVTVSEQKLVQSLKDQLYSFMELLEDKKQLHHVKPHGALYNDCVKNPEVAEIVLNVIEECCPHALLFTLPKSVLEQRAKARGITVWREAFLDRGYTVQGKLQPRGEKGALLTTASAMSAQLNSIVKEHQVQAVSGQWIPMKAETFCLHGDHPNVVRNLKELLSLYPVLP
;
A
#
# COMPACT_ATOMS: atom_id res chain seq x y z
N MET A 1 12.46 4.01 14.86
CA MET A 1 11.66 5.05 14.16
C MET A 1 11.85 4.85 12.67
N ALA A 2 10.89 4.29 11.96
CA ALA A 2 11.02 4.07 10.52
C ALA A 2 10.95 5.42 9.79
N SER A 3 12.04 5.83 9.17
CA SER A 3 12.11 7.03 8.34
C SER A 3 11.24 6.83 7.11
N ARG A 4 10.11 7.53 7.05
CA ARG A 4 9.27 7.64 5.85
C ARG A 4 9.93 8.59 4.88
N ILE A 5 10.44 8.11 3.77
CA ILE A 5 10.78 8.96 2.62
C ILE A 5 9.60 8.88 1.66
N ALA A 6 8.68 9.85 1.76
CA ALA A 6 7.64 10.06 0.78
C ALA A 6 8.20 10.95 -0.32
N LEU A 7 8.34 10.42 -1.53
CA LEU A 7 8.55 11.26 -2.71
C LEU A 7 7.20 11.94 -3.02
N VAL A 8 7.05 13.18 -2.60
CA VAL A 8 5.90 14.04 -2.90
C VAL A 8 6.30 14.94 -4.05
N GLY A 9 5.68 14.76 -5.21
CA GLY A 9 5.81 15.65 -6.36
C GLY A 9 5.97 14.89 -7.68
N TRP A 10 5.37 15.41 -8.74
CA TRP A 10 5.58 14.96 -10.11
C TRP A 10 6.98 15.38 -10.58
N VAL A 11 7.97 14.57 -10.31
CA VAL A 11 9.30 14.73 -10.89
C VAL A 11 9.44 13.63 -11.93
N THR A 12 9.62 14.01 -13.19
CA THR A 12 10.00 13.08 -14.25
C THR A 12 11.42 12.62 -13.94
N VAL A 13 11.54 11.43 -13.39
CA VAL A 13 12.83 10.80 -13.06
C VAL A 13 13.15 9.81 -14.15
N SER A 14 14.40 9.78 -14.63
CA SER A 14 14.84 8.74 -15.57
C SER A 14 14.79 7.37 -14.89
N GLU A 15 14.58 6.30 -15.65
CA GLU A 15 14.58 4.93 -15.16
C GLU A 15 15.82 4.63 -14.30
N GLN A 16 17.01 4.99 -14.78
CA GLN A 16 18.26 4.79 -14.06
C GLN A 16 18.29 5.47 -12.70
N LYS A 17 17.78 6.71 -12.60
CA LYS A 17 17.69 7.43 -11.33
C LYS A 17 16.67 6.79 -10.40
N LEU A 18 15.54 6.31 -10.93
CA LEU A 18 14.53 5.60 -10.13
C LEU A 18 15.11 4.30 -9.57
N VAL A 19 15.73 3.47 -10.40
CA VAL A 19 16.40 2.22 -9.98
C VAL A 19 17.44 2.51 -8.89
N GLN A 20 18.33 3.47 -9.12
CA GLN A 20 19.37 3.81 -8.14
C GLN A 20 18.76 4.28 -6.81
N SER A 21 17.78 5.18 -6.86
CA SER A 21 17.11 5.68 -5.65
C SER A 21 16.40 4.57 -4.86
N LEU A 22 15.76 3.61 -5.54
CA LEU A 22 15.12 2.48 -4.89
C LEU A 22 16.14 1.55 -4.23
N LYS A 23 17.24 1.25 -4.91
CA LYS A 23 18.35 0.45 -4.36
C LYS A 23 18.97 1.12 -3.14
N ASP A 24 19.26 2.41 -3.23
CA ASP A 24 19.85 3.17 -2.11
C ASP A 24 18.96 3.13 -0.86
N GLN A 25 17.64 3.29 -1.03
CA GLN A 25 16.66 3.22 0.06
C GLN A 25 16.63 1.81 0.69
N LEU A 26 16.57 0.76 -0.13
CA LEU A 26 16.54 -0.62 0.36
C LEU A 26 17.85 -0.99 1.06
N TYR A 27 18.99 -0.69 0.48
CA TYR A 27 20.30 -0.99 1.09
C TYR A 27 20.49 -0.23 2.40
N SER A 28 20.21 1.08 2.43
CA SER A 28 20.31 1.87 3.66
C SER A 28 19.41 1.35 4.78
N PHE A 29 18.21 0.82 4.44
CA PHE A 29 17.36 0.20 5.43
C PHE A 29 17.90 -1.16 5.89
N MET A 30 18.36 -2.00 4.95
CA MET A 30 18.86 -3.34 5.25
C MET A 30 20.18 -3.33 6.05
N GLU A 31 20.99 -2.25 5.93
CA GLU A 31 22.19 -2.06 6.75
C GLU A 31 21.88 -1.87 8.25
N LEU A 32 20.65 -1.46 8.57
CA LEU A 32 20.19 -1.31 9.96
C LEU A 32 19.67 -2.60 10.57
N LEU A 33 19.51 -3.67 9.77
CA LEU A 33 19.00 -4.96 10.22
C LEU A 33 20.18 -5.88 10.61
N GLU A 34 20.07 -6.57 11.73
CA GLU A 34 21.03 -7.60 12.13
C GLU A 34 21.06 -8.79 11.13
N ASP A 35 19.90 -9.16 10.63
CA ASP A 35 19.75 -10.13 9.54
C ASP A 35 18.84 -9.52 8.45
N LYS A 36 19.33 -9.48 7.22
CA LYS A 36 18.57 -8.96 6.06
C LYS A 36 17.27 -9.73 5.81
N LYS A 37 17.18 -10.98 6.27
CA LYS A 37 15.94 -11.78 6.22
C LYS A 37 14.83 -11.26 7.14
N GLN A 38 15.14 -10.36 8.06
CA GLN A 38 14.15 -9.66 8.89
C GLN A 38 13.34 -8.63 8.09
N LEU A 39 13.75 -8.29 6.86
CA LEU A 39 12.95 -7.46 5.98
C LEU A 39 11.69 -8.23 5.57
N HIS A 40 10.61 -7.98 6.30
CA HIS A 40 9.35 -8.71 6.12
C HIS A 40 8.68 -8.34 4.79
N HIS A 41 8.62 -7.05 4.44
CA HIS A 41 7.93 -6.60 3.24
C HIS A 41 8.51 -5.34 2.65
N VAL A 42 8.25 -5.15 1.36
CA VAL A 42 8.49 -3.91 0.62
C VAL A 42 7.16 -3.35 0.12
N LYS A 43 7.01 -2.04 0.21
CA LYS A 43 5.85 -1.33 -0.27
C LYS A 43 6.28 -0.04 -0.96
N PRO A 44 5.96 0.18 -2.24
CA PRO A 44 6.08 1.50 -2.86
C PRO A 44 5.18 2.51 -2.13
N HIS A 45 5.57 3.78 -2.12
CA HIS A 45 4.81 4.84 -1.46
C HIS A 45 4.53 6.03 -2.38
N GLY A 46 3.50 6.82 -2.04
CA GLY A 46 3.19 8.09 -2.71
C GLY A 46 2.87 7.94 -4.20
N ALA A 47 3.50 8.77 -5.03
CA ALA A 47 3.31 8.76 -6.47
C ALA A 47 3.71 7.43 -7.10
N LEU A 48 4.85 6.85 -6.66
CA LEU A 48 5.34 5.57 -7.14
C LEU A 48 4.32 4.44 -6.93
N TYR A 49 3.65 4.40 -5.76
CA TYR A 49 2.59 3.42 -5.51
C TYR A 49 1.47 3.53 -6.54
N ASN A 50 0.99 4.75 -6.78
CA ASN A 50 -0.09 4.99 -7.74
C ASN A 50 0.32 4.67 -9.17
N ASP A 51 1.58 4.90 -9.54
CA ASP A 51 2.09 4.59 -10.86
C ASP A 51 2.26 3.09 -11.07
N CYS A 52 2.81 2.35 -10.10
CA CYS A 52 2.90 0.89 -10.16
C CYS A 52 1.55 0.19 -10.30
N VAL A 53 0.48 0.79 -9.76
CA VAL A 53 -0.88 0.23 -9.85
C VAL A 53 -1.40 0.18 -11.28
N LYS A 54 -0.96 1.10 -12.16
CA LYS A 54 -1.51 1.30 -13.52
C LYS A 54 -0.49 1.22 -14.64
N ASN A 55 0.80 1.45 -14.38
CA ASN A 55 1.86 1.52 -15.39
C ASN A 55 2.73 0.25 -15.35
N PRO A 56 2.70 -0.59 -16.41
CA PRO A 56 3.49 -1.81 -16.47
C PRO A 56 5.00 -1.57 -16.42
N GLU A 57 5.51 -0.52 -17.05
CA GLU A 57 6.95 -0.23 -17.11
C GLU A 57 7.48 0.11 -15.72
N VAL A 58 6.76 0.97 -14.98
CA VAL A 58 7.13 1.33 -13.60
C VAL A 58 7.03 0.11 -12.68
N ALA A 59 6.00 -0.72 -12.85
CA ALA A 59 5.87 -1.96 -12.10
C ALA A 59 7.05 -2.91 -12.33
N GLU A 60 7.49 -3.09 -13.58
CA GLU A 60 8.64 -3.92 -13.92
C GLU A 60 9.94 -3.40 -13.28
N ILE A 61 10.18 -2.09 -13.32
CA ILE A 61 11.35 -1.47 -12.67
C ILE A 61 11.36 -1.80 -11.17
N VAL A 62 10.23 -1.61 -10.49
CA VAL A 62 10.13 -1.88 -9.05
C VAL A 62 10.35 -3.36 -8.76
N LEU A 63 9.77 -4.26 -9.55
CA LEU A 63 9.93 -5.71 -9.36
C LEU A 63 11.36 -6.17 -9.58
N ASN A 64 12.05 -5.65 -10.61
CA ASN A 64 13.46 -5.95 -10.86
C ASN A 64 14.33 -5.57 -9.65
N VAL A 65 14.09 -4.39 -9.05
CA VAL A 65 14.83 -3.97 -7.87
C VAL A 65 14.52 -4.84 -6.65
N ILE A 66 13.27 -5.24 -6.45
CA ILE A 66 12.88 -6.14 -5.34
C ILE A 66 13.53 -7.50 -5.49
N GLU A 67 13.49 -8.11 -6.68
CA GLU A 67 14.12 -9.41 -6.95
C GLU A 67 15.63 -9.38 -6.75
N GLU A 68 16.28 -8.29 -7.14
CA GLU A 68 17.73 -8.13 -6.97
C GLU A 68 18.13 -7.90 -5.50
N CYS A 69 17.42 -7.01 -4.79
CA CYS A 69 17.85 -6.55 -3.47
C CYS A 69 17.28 -7.38 -2.32
N CYS A 70 16.04 -7.86 -2.44
CA CYS A 70 15.30 -8.50 -1.34
C CYS A 70 14.29 -9.56 -1.82
N PRO A 71 14.74 -10.62 -2.53
CA PRO A 71 13.86 -11.60 -3.19
C PRO A 71 12.96 -12.39 -2.22
N HIS A 72 13.24 -12.37 -0.93
CA HIS A 72 12.46 -13.06 0.10
C HIS A 72 11.37 -12.18 0.72
N ALA A 73 11.40 -10.86 0.48
CA ALA A 73 10.45 -9.93 1.08
C ALA A 73 9.07 -10.05 0.41
N LEU A 74 8.02 -9.89 1.21
CA LEU A 74 6.65 -9.78 0.69
C LEU A 74 6.49 -8.45 -0.04
N LEU A 75 5.66 -8.42 -1.07
CA LEU A 75 5.25 -7.17 -1.72
C LEU A 75 3.84 -6.77 -1.27
N PHE A 76 3.69 -5.55 -0.74
CA PHE A 76 2.37 -4.98 -0.45
C PHE A 76 1.91 -4.10 -1.61
N THR A 77 0.73 -4.40 -2.16
CA THR A 77 0.15 -3.62 -3.25
C THR A 77 -1.38 -3.71 -3.29
N LEU A 78 -2.00 -2.78 -4.02
CA LEU A 78 -3.46 -2.76 -4.21
C LEU A 78 -3.94 -4.01 -4.96
N PRO A 79 -5.05 -4.62 -4.55
CA PRO A 79 -5.68 -5.74 -5.26
C PRO A 79 -5.97 -5.40 -6.73
N LYS A 80 -5.78 -6.37 -7.61
CA LYS A 80 -6.01 -6.25 -9.07
C LYS A 80 -5.16 -5.19 -9.77
N SER A 81 -4.09 -4.70 -9.12
CA SER A 81 -3.15 -3.76 -9.73
C SER A 81 -2.27 -4.44 -10.79
N VAL A 82 -1.67 -3.64 -11.67
CA VAL A 82 -0.65 -4.13 -12.61
C VAL A 82 0.53 -4.72 -11.83
N LEU A 83 0.93 -4.07 -10.74
CA LEU A 83 2.03 -4.53 -9.88
C LEU A 83 1.72 -5.92 -9.28
N GLU A 84 0.49 -6.15 -8.76
CA GLU A 84 0.09 -7.48 -8.26
C GLU A 84 0.18 -8.56 -9.34
N GLN A 85 -0.38 -8.27 -10.53
CA GLN A 85 -0.41 -9.22 -11.63
C GLN A 85 0.99 -9.62 -12.08
N ARG A 86 1.88 -8.62 -12.26
CA ARG A 86 3.27 -8.83 -12.66
C ARG A 86 4.08 -9.55 -11.60
N ALA A 87 3.95 -9.17 -10.33
CA ALA A 87 4.61 -9.83 -9.21
C ALA A 87 4.25 -11.32 -9.12
N LYS A 88 2.96 -11.64 -9.22
CA LYS A 88 2.49 -13.03 -9.21
C LYS A 88 3.01 -13.85 -10.39
N ALA A 89 3.07 -13.26 -11.58
CA ALA A 89 3.63 -13.91 -12.77
C ALA A 89 5.12 -14.25 -12.60
N ARG A 90 5.84 -13.54 -11.74
CA ARG A 90 7.26 -13.77 -11.39
C ARG A 90 7.44 -14.65 -10.14
N GLY A 91 6.36 -15.13 -9.51
CA GLY A 91 6.44 -15.91 -8.28
C GLY A 91 6.73 -15.10 -7.00
N ILE A 92 6.68 -13.77 -7.07
CA ILE A 92 6.86 -12.91 -5.90
C ILE A 92 5.61 -13.02 -5.00
N THR A 93 5.83 -13.26 -3.71
CA THR A 93 4.72 -13.35 -2.75
C THR A 93 4.12 -11.96 -2.50
N VAL A 94 2.82 -11.85 -2.73
CA VAL A 94 2.08 -10.59 -2.60
C VAL A 94 1.07 -10.66 -1.48
N TRP A 95 1.04 -9.64 -0.62
CA TRP A 95 -0.10 -9.33 0.21
C TRP A 95 -0.86 -8.14 -0.35
N ARG A 96 -2.14 -8.35 -0.60
CA ARG A 96 -3.02 -7.29 -1.10
C ARG A 96 -3.32 -6.34 0.04
N GLU A 97 -3.09 -5.07 -0.22
CA GLU A 97 -3.29 -4.00 0.75
C GLU A 97 -4.58 -3.24 0.47
N ALA A 98 -5.41 -3.08 1.50
CA ALA A 98 -6.51 -2.14 1.49
C ALA A 98 -6.20 -0.93 2.38
N PHE A 99 -6.93 0.16 2.17
CA PHE A 99 -6.73 1.42 2.88
C PHE A 99 -7.97 1.71 3.72
N LEU A 100 -7.80 1.89 5.02
CA LEU A 100 -8.92 2.13 5.93
C LEU A 100 -9.44 3.56 5.86
N ASP A 101 -8.57 4.51 5.58
CA ASP A 101 -8.84 5.95 5.55
C ASP A 101 -9.15 6.50 4.16
N ARG A 102 -9.29 5.62 3.14
CA ARG A 102 -9.49 6.03 1.75
C ARG A 102 -10.78 5.47 1.17
N GLY A 103 -11.49 6.31 0.39
CA GLY A 103 -12.57 5.86 -0.46
C GLY A 103 -12.08 5.19 -1.74
N TYR A 104 -12.93 4.37 -2.32
CA TYR A 104 -12.65 3.60 -3.54
C TYR A 104 -13.59 3.99 -4.68
N THR A 105 -13.06 3.94 -5.91
CA THR A 105 -13.87 4.01 -7.13
C THR A 105 -14.52 2.65 -7.43
N VAL A 106 -15.47 2.62 -8.35
CA VAL A 106 -16.11 1.36 -8.80
C VAL A 106 -15.13 0.37 -9.46
N GLN A 107 -13.98 0.86 -9.92
CA GLN A 107 -12.91 0.03 -10.45
C GLN A 107 -11.97 -0.53 -9.36
N GLY A 108 -12.22 -0.24 -8.07
CA GLY A 108 -11.39 -0.67 -6.95
C GLY A 108 -10.09 0.13 -6.79
N LYS A 109 -9.97 1.28 -7.45
CA LYS A 109 -8.86 2.22 -7.28
C LYS A 109 -9.16 3.20 -6.16
N LEU A 110 -8.13 3.79 -5.58
CA LEU A 110 -8.31 4.86 -4.60
C LEU A 110 -8.92 6.10 -5.27
N GLN A 111 -9.95 6.67 -4.63
CA GLN A 111 -10.51 7.95 -5.03
C GLN A 111 -9.43 9.04 -4.93
N PRO A 112 -9.25 9.93 -5.94
CA PRO A 112 -8.30 11.04 -5.87
C PRO A 112 -8.52 11.91 -4.64
N ARG A 113 -7.43 12.29 -3.93
CA ARG A 113 -7.51 12.96 -2.61
C ARG A 113 -8.32 14.28 -2.61
N GLY A 114 -8.37 14.99 -3.74
CA GLY A 114 -9.14 16.23 -3.90
C GLY A 114 -10.64 16.03 -4.16
N GLU A 115 -11.11 14.82 -4.33
CA GLU A 115 -12.48 14.54 -4.70
C GLU A 115 -13.32 14.15 -3.47
N LYS A 116 -14.64 14.37 -3.58
CA LYS A 116 -15.61 14.02 -2.52
C LYS A 116 -15.53 12.51 -2.21
N GLY A 117 -15.50 12.16 -0.93
CA GLY A 117 -15.46 10.77 -0.48
C GLY A 117 -14.07 10.13 -0.55
N ALA A 118 -13.02 10.89 -0.89
CA ALA A 118 -11.65 10.36 -0.96
C ALA A 118 -11.09 9.92 0.39
N LEU A 119 -11.56 10.52 1.49
CA LEU A 119 -11.07 10.26 2.84
C LEU A 119 -12.22 9.83 3.76
N LEU A 120 -11.98 8.77 4.55
CA LEU A 120 -12.78 8.38 5.69
C LEU A 120 -12.14 8.96 6.94
N THR A 121 -12.84 9.84 7.66
CA THR A 121 -12.23 10.64 8.74
C THR A 121 -12.55 10.17 10.14
N THR A 122 -13.43 9.17 10.30
CA THR A 122 -13.85 8.64 11.60
C THR A 122 -13.47 7.18 11.77
N ALA A 123 -13.13 6.78 13.00
CA ALA A 123 -12.85 5.39 13.32
C ALA A 123 -14.05 4.47 13.01
N SER A 124 -15.29 4.94 13.19
CA SER A 124 -16.49 4.19 12.86
C SER A 124 -16.58 3.85 11.36
N ALA A 125 -16.32 4.83 10.48
CA ALA A 125 -16.32 4.58 9.02
C ALA A 125 -15.18 3.64 8.62
N MET A 126 -14.00 3.80 9.20
CA MET A 126 -12.85 2.91 8.97
C MET A 126 -13.13 1.48 9.46
N SER A 127 -13.75 1.33 10.63
CA SER A 127 -14.15 0.04 11.19
C SER A 127 -15.21 -0.64 10.32
N ALA A 128 -16.21 0.10 9.82
CA ALA A 128 -17.21 -0.41 8.91
C ALA A 128 -16.56 -0.93 7.62
N GLN A 129 -15.62 -0.16 7.04
CA GLN A 129 -14.88 -0.57 5.85
C GLN A 129 -14.00 -1.80 6.10
N LEU A 130 -13.28 -1.85 7.22
CA LEU A 130 -12.49 -3.01 7.63
C LEU A 130 -13.35 -4.27 7.73
N ASN A 131 -14.48 -4.19 8.47
CA ASN A 131 -15.40 -5.31 8.63
C ASN A 131 -15.94 -5.83 7.31
N SER A 132 -16.35 -4.93 6.42
CA SER A 132 -16.86 -5.30 5.11
C SER A 132 -15.81 -6.02 4.26
N ILE A 133 -14.54 -5.53 4.28
CA ILE A 133 -13.46 -6.18 3.53
C ILE A 133 -13.11 -7.55 4.13
N VAL A 134 -12.99 -7.64 5.46
CA VAL A 134 -12.57 -8.87 6.15
C VAL A 134 -13.67 -9.95 6.12
N LYS A 135 -14.92 -9.58 6.44
CA LYS A 135 -16.01 -10.54 6.61
C LYS A 135 -16.76 -10.84 5.32
N GLU A 136 -16.96 -9.81 4.51
CA GLU A 136 -17.83 -9.90 3.32
C GLU A 136 -17.05 -9.88 2.01
N HIS A 137 -15.72 -9.65 2.08
CA HIS A 137 -14.84 -9.56 0.92
C HIS A 137 -15.27 -8.50 -0.10
N GLN A 138 -15.79 -7.37 0.37
CA GLN A 138 -16.24 -6.26 -0.45
C GLN A 138 -15.96 -4.91 0.20
N VAL A 139 -15.97 -3.84 -0.59
CA VAL A 139 -15.90 -2.46 -0.13
C VAL A 139 -16.94 -1.62 -0.86
N GLN A 140 -17.50 -0.62 -0.18
CA GLN A 140 -18.42 0.31 -0.81
C GLN A 140 -17.63 1.40 -1.54
N ALA A 141 -17.79 1.50 -2.84
CA ALA A 141 -17.27 2.60 -3.63
C ALA A 141 -17.96 3.92 -3.24
N VAL A 142 -17.31 5.06 -3.54
CA VAL A 142 -17.87 6.40 -3.25
C VAL A 142 -19.20 6.67 -3.94
N SER A 143 -19.53 5.93 -5.00
CA SER A 143 -20.82 5.94 -5.67
C SER A 143 -21.93 5.22 -4.89
N GLY A 144 -21.60 4.51 -3.82
CA GLY A 144 -22.52 3.63 -3.08
C GLY A 144 -22.54 2.17 -3.58
N GLN A 145 -21.93 1.85 -4.70
CA GLN A 145 -21.87 0.50 -5.26
C GLN A 145 -20.91 -0.37 -4.45
N TRP A 146 -21.31 -1.61 -4.14
CA TRP A 146 -20.45 -2.62 -3.55
C TRP A 146 -19.58 -3.30 -4.61
N ILE A 147 -18.29 -3.39 -4.35
CA ILE A 147 -17.31 -4.02 -5.24
C ILE A 147 -16.50 -5.08 -4.49
N PRO A 148 -16.13 -6.20 -5.13
CA PRO A 148 -15.32 -7.23 -4.49
C PRO A 148 -13.92 -6.70 -4.12
N MET A 149 -13.54 -6.89 -2.85
CA MET A 149 -12.25 -6.49 -2.29
C MET A 149 -11.79 -7.56 -1.30
N LYS A 150 -10.59 -8.13 -1.53
CA LYS A 150 -9.91 -9.01 -0.59
C LYS A 150 -8.54 -8.42 -0.29
N ALA A 151 -8.16 -8.37 0.97
CA ALA A 151 -6.89 -7.85 1.41
C ALA A 151 -6.34 -8.67 2.58
N GLU A 152 -5.03 -8.80 2.62
CA GLU A 152 -4.27 -9.45 3.69
C GLU A 152 -3.71 -8.42 4.68
N THR A 153 -3.56 -7.16 4.23
CA THR A 153 -3.02 -6.08 5.06
C THR A 153 -3.79 -4.78 4.88
N PHE A 154 -3.71 -3.89 5.88
CA PHE A 154 -4.46 -2.64 5.89
C PHE A 154 -3.56 -1.45 6.19
N CYS A 155 -3.69 -0.41 5.38
CA CYS A 155 -2.98 0.85 5.54
C CYS A 155 -3.86 1.91 6.19
N LEU A 156 -3.28 2.65 7.12
CA LEU A 156 -3.80 3.89 7.67
C LEU A 156 -2.70 4.96 7.55
N HIS A 157 -3.00 6.08 6.89
CA HIS A 157 -1.99 7.11 6.64
C HIS A 157 -1.72 7.96 7.88
N GLY A 158 -0.44 8.21 8.15
CA GLY A 158 0.00 8.99 9.32
C GLY A 158 -0.27 10.49 9.24
N ASP A 159 -0.55 11.02 8.05
CA ASP A 159 -0.93 12.42 7.78
C ASP A 159 -2.46 12.63 7.85
N HIS A 160 -3.21 11.58 8.15
CA HIS A 160 -4.66 11.64 8.28
C HIS A 160 -5.06 12.42 9.55
N PRO A 161 -6.07 13.32 9.50
CA PRO A 161 -6.59 13.99 10.68
C PRO A 161 -7.03 12.99 11.75
N ASN A 162 -6.64 13.25 13.01
CA ASN A 162 -6.96 12.37 14.16
C ASN A 162 -6.44 10.92 14.05
N VAL A 163 -5.41 10.66 13.25
CA VAL A 163 -4.89 9.31 12.99
C VAL A 163 -4.61 8.52 14.28
N VAL A 164 -3.95 9.14 15.25
CA VAL A 164 -3.59 8.47 16.53
C VAL A 164 -4.84 8.07 17.31
N ARG A 165 -5.85 8.95 17.36
CA ARG A 165 -7.13 8.66 18.03
C ARG A 165 -7.87 7.53 17.31
N ASN A 166 -8.02 7.65 16.00
CA ASN A 166 -8.71 6.65 15.18
C ASN A 166 -8.01 5.28 15.26
N LEU A 167 -6.66 5.27 15.24
CA LEU A 167 -5.88 4.03 15.37
C LEU A 167 -6.10 3.37 16.73
N LYS A 168 -6.06 4.13 17.83
CA LYS A 168 -6.32 3.60 19.18
C LYS A 168 -7.72 2.99 19.28
N GLU A 169 -8.72 3.66 18.72
CA GLU A 169 -10.10 3.18 18.69
C GLU A 169 -10.22 1.90 17.85
N LEU A 170 -9.62 1.85 16.68
CA LEU A 170 -9.58 0.64 15.85
C LEU A 170 -8.90 -0.53 16.56
N LEU A 171 -7.74 -0.31 17.20
CA LEU A 171 -7.01 -1.35 17.92
C LEU A 171 -7.78 -1.88 19.13
N SER A 172 -8.64 -1.07 19.76
CA SER A 172 -9.52 -1.54 20.83
C SER A 172 -10.61 -2.50 20.34
N LEU A 173 -11.04 -2.33 19.08
CA LEU A 173 -12.05 -3.19 18.46
C LEU A 173 -11.44 -4.44 17.79
N TYR A 174 -10.20 -4.32 17.36
CA TYR A 174 -9.44 -5.38 16.66
C TYR A 174 -8.05 -5.51 17.31
N PRO A 175 -7.96 -6.17 18.47
CA PRO A 175 -6.67 -6.35 19.13
C PRO A 175 -5.71 -7.11 18.19
N VAL A 176 -4.56 -6.50 17.98
CA VAL A 176 -3.46 -7.15 17.26
C VAL A 176 -2.97 -8.28 18.14
N LEU A 177 -2.99 -9.50 17.62
CA LEU A 177 -2.37 -10.62 18.32
C LEU A 177 -0.86 -10.39 18.42
N PRO A 178 -0.24 -10.67 19.56
CA PRO A 178 1.19 -10.53 19.76
C PRO A 178 2.01 -11.43 18.84
#